data_75529393f7adba2473c792e71d8f6b17
#
_entry.id   75529393f7adba2473c792e71d8f6b17
#
_cell.length_a   1.000
_cell.length_b   1.000
_cell.length_c   1.000
_cell.angle_alpha   90.00
_cell.angle_beta   90.00
_cell.angle_gamma   90.00
#
_symmetry.space_group_name_H-M   'P 1'
#
loop_
_entity.id
_entity.type
_entity.pdbx_description
1 polymer ?
#
loop_
_entity_poly.entity_id
_entity_poly.type
_entity_poly.pdbx_seq_one_letter_code
_entity_poly.pdbx_strand_id
1 'polypeptide(L)'
;EGDVVLWIQEGFRSFLLDQFFTHFYVMGFMSVTFSSLIYPIYFDDRHMADRVCLSIFWVYILALPFYILFNVRVTGDHIPAMATIAYDLTPEIHNWFTRIDPFTNGMPSLHIGLPFAVWLTLQKWDEDGRWAKFSNFILLFISVTAFTIIYLGIHWLLDIIGGMLIAMLAVQMSQKTHKSIWSIFDERRFSHRLARILDNPRDSISSSIELFKKLIEPYQEPSKKQTSLFIATLLISTSGILLWDATHQNLPLEGAEWPTSTAGSGEWLITIEELPDETIFVAAWNTTSLDNRTISTKPWTTTPKVTTSDLGFALFTNERIDYFEFDDGKGTLQPLFKIYPEDIILDISIAADNDEVNIMILHDNLIKIVNKNGEGITIPEALNSTAITSSNNMIAWASNSTFGPIVNVTSLDYLININIEIKSKDLLSDQTLLSDDIVLDYKNSTISKLEMDGNWLVAVVDLGPIDRLILIDILTGNQTILGDPLWQSSSPSISDDNIAFLQISSWNPTLTIDDQPNNNDVWIYNMETNLSTQLTFDQVNEQHPQVLKGSVAWLETRPSSSPVLIVHSLEEIFQPYSSVVIQTAILMLIPLIFVWSSQSIKENKT
;
A
#
# COMPACT_ATOMS: atom_id res chain seq x y z
N GLU A 1 -18.81 3.14 -10.54
CA GLU A 1 -18.08 2.25 -11.46
C GLU A 1 -17.78 0.92 -10.77
N GLY A 2 -17.31 0.92 -9.51
CA GLY A 2 -17.01 -0.27 -8.73
C GLY A 2 -18.15 -1.29 -8.68
N ASP A 3 -19.37 -0.85 -8.39
CA ASP A 3 -20.54 -1.72 -8.32
C ASP A 3 -20.83 -2.45 -9.65
N VAL A 4 -20.54 -1.81 -10.78
CA VAL A 4 -20.79 -2.42 -12.11
C VAL A 4 -19.77 -3.52 -12.40
N VAL A 5 -18.49 -3.30 -12.10
CA VAL A 5 -17.45 -4.31 -12.34
C VAL A 5 -17.61 -5.49 -11.39
N LEU A 6 -17.96 -5.24 -10.13
CA LEU A 6 -18.26 -6.28 -9.14
C LEU A 6 -19.46 -7.12 -9.58
N TRP A 7 -20.56 -6.49 -10.01
CA TRP A 7 -21.74 -7.18 -10.49
C TRP A 7 -21.46 -8.08 -11.71
N ILE A 8 -20.58 -7.62 -12.62
CA ILE A 8 -20.15 -8.45 -13.77
C ILE A 8 -19.39 -9.68 -13.28
N GLN A 9 -18.45 -9.52 -12.34
CA GLN A 9 -17.68 -10.64 -11.82
C GLN A 9 -18.59 -11.64 -11.10
N GLU A 10 -19.39 -11.20 -10.14
CA GLU A 10 -20.30 -12.06 -9.37
C GLU A 10 -21.35 -12.76 -10.24
N GLY A 11 -21.93 -12.02 -11.19
CA GLY A 11 -23.01 -12.56 -12.04
C GLY A 11 -22.57 -13.66 -13.01
N PHE A 12 -21.30 -13.69 -13.38
CA PHE A 12 -20.75 -14.66 -14.35
C PHE A 12 -19.74 -15.63 -13.75
N ARG A 13 -19.39 -15.51 -12.46
CA ARG A 13 -18.32 -16.30 -11.84
C ARG A 13 -18.60 -17.80 -11.88
N SER A 14 -17.68 -18.54 -12.50
CA SER A 14 -17.67 -20.00 -12.47
C SER A 14 -16.26 -20.52 -12.74
N PHE A 15 -15.88 -21.64 -12.12
CA PHE A 15 -14.57 -22.26 -12.28
C PHE A 15 -14.12 -22.42 -13.75
N LEU A 16 -15.05 -22.83 -14.63
CA LEU A 16 -14.74 -23.01 -16.04
C LEU A 16 -14.44 -21.69 -16.76
N LEU A 17 -15.16 -20.62 -16.42
CA LEU A 17 -14.93 -19.29 -16.99
C LEU A 17 -13.68 -18.66 -16.41
N ASP A 18 -13.36 -18.86 -15.13
CA ASP A 18 -12.13 -18.41 -14.50
C ASP A 18 -10.92 -19.00 -15.23
N GLN A 19 -10.91 -20.30 -15.45
CA GLN A 19 -9.85 -20.99 -16.21
C GLN A 19 -9.78 -20.48 -17.66
N PHE A 20 -10.90 -20.42 -18.36
CA PHE A 20 -10.94 -20.01 -19.76
C PHE A 20 -10.45 -18.57 -19.94
N PHE A 21 -10.99 -17.62 -19.16
CA PHE A 21 -10.64 -16.21 -19.32
C PHE A 21 -9.24 -15.89 -18.84
N THR A 22 -8.71 -16.56 -17.82
CA THR A 22 -7.32 -16.41 -17.42
C THR A 22 -6.35 -16.85 -18.53
N HIS A 23 -6.57 -18.02 -19.12
CA HIS A 23 -5.73 -18.47 -20.24
C HIS A 23 -5.93 -17.59 -21.48
N PHE A 24 -7.15 -17.14 -21.74
CA PHE A 24 -7.43 -16.22 -22.85
C PHE A 24 -6.72 -14.87 -22.65
N TYR A 25 -6.70 -14.36 -21.44
CA TYR A 25 -5.99 -13.12 -21.09
C TYR A 25 -4.50 -13.20 -21.41
N VAL A 26 -3.83 -14.24 -20.93
CA VAL A 26 -2.39 -14.41 -21.12
C VAL A 26 -2.05 -14.80 -22.55
N MET A 27 -2.54 -15.95 -23.00
CA MET A 27 -2.12 -16.55 -24.27
C MET A 27 -2.79 -15.87 -25.47
N GLY A 28 -4.06 -15.50 -25.34
CA GLY A 28 -4.82 -14.83 -26.40
C GLY A 28 -4.23 -13.47 -26.74
N PHE A 29 -3.99 -12.64 -25.73
CA PHE A 29 -3.42 -11.32 -25.92
C PHE A 29 -2.03 -11.36 -26.61
N MET A 30 -1.12 -12.19 -26.10
CA MET A 30 0.20 -12.34 -26.69
C MET A 30 0.12 -12.87 -28.13
N SER A 31 -0.70 -13.90 -28.36
CA SER A 31 -0.86 -14.51 -29.68
C SER A 31 -1.41 -13.52 -30.71
N VAL A 32 -2.43 -12.73 -30.34
CA VAL A 32 -3.03 -11.75 -31.25
C VAL A 32 -2.07 -10.60 -31.53
N THR A 33 -1.37 -10.10 -30.52
CA THR A 33 -0.40 -9.01 -30.67
C THR A 33 0.74 -9.41 -31.61
N PHE A 34 1.37 -10.56 -31.39
CA PHE A 34 2.46 -11.05 -32.22
C PHE A 34 1.98 -11.48 -33.63
N SER A 35 0.84 -12.17 -33.75
CA SER A 35 0.30 -12.54 -35.06
C SER A 35 -0.07 -11.29 -35.88
N SER A 36 -0.51 -10.21 -35.27
CA SER A 36 -0.81 -8.96 -35.95
C SER A 36 0.41 -8.33 -36.61
N LEU A 37 1.62 -8.59 -36.09
CA LEU A 37 2.87 -8.17 -36.71
C LEU A 37 3.30 -9.13 -37.82
N ILE A 38 3.23 -10.43 -37.56
CA ILE A 38 3.77 -11.47 -38.46
C ILE A 38 2.83 -11.72 -39.65
N TYR A 39 1.52 -11.64 -39.47
CA TYR A 39 0.53 -12.01 -40.46
C TYR A 39 0.60 -11.16 -41.73
N PRO A 40 0.71 -9.80 -41.69
CA PRO A 40 0.93 -9.00 -42.89
C PRO A 40 2.26 -9.30 -43.59
N ILE A 41 3.33 -9.61 -42.80
CA ILE A 41 4.63 -9.98 -43.38
C ILE A 41 4.54 -11.30 -44.14
N TYR A 42 3.85 -12.30 -43.57
CA TYR A 42 3.66 -13.62 -44.19
C TYR A 42 2.95 -13.54 -45.55
N PHE A 43 1.98 -12.62 -45.66
CA PHE A 43 1.25 -12.38 -46.92
C PHE A 43 1.89 -11.31 -47.81
N ASP A 44 3.15 -10.97 -47.59
CA ASP A 44 3.96 -9.99 -48.34
C ASP A 44 3.36 -8.58 -48.41
N ASP A 45 2.60 -8.18 -47.41
CA ASP A 45 2.10 -6.81 -47.26
C ASP A 45 2.98 -6.03 -46.30
N ARG A 46 4.16 -5.66 -46.79
CA ARG A 46 5.13 -4.87 -45.99
C ARG A 46 4.61 -3.52 -45.61
N HIS A 47 3.79 -2.90 -46.46
CA HIS A 47 3.22 -1.59 -46.18
C HIS A 47 2.28 -1.63 -44.97
N MET A 48 1.43 -2.65 -44.89
CA MET A 48 0.56 -2.85 -43.72
C MET A 48 1.36 -3.24 -42.47
N ALA A 49 2.34 -4.13 -42.61
CA ALA A 49 3.23 -4.55 -41.53
C ALA A 49 3.97 -3.37 -40.90
N ASP A 50 4.55 -2.48 -41.72
CA ASP A 50 5.27 -1.29 -41.28
C ASP A 50 4.36 -0.37 -40.43
N ARG A 51 3.10 -0.23 -40.85
CA ARG A 51 2.14 0.64 -40.15
C ARG A 51 1.63 0.04 -38.85
N VAL A 52 1.35 -1.27 -38.86
CA VAL A 52 0.97 -2.00 -37.64
C VAL A 52 2.10 -1.95 -36.61
N CYS A 53 3.33 -2.25 -37.04
CA CYS A 53 4.51 -2.19 -36.18
C CYS A 53 4.68 -0.81 -35.55
N LEU A 54 4.59 0.24 -36.34
CA LEU A 54 4.77 1.60 -35.87
C LEU A 54 3.62 2.08 -34.96
N SER A 55 2.39 1.61 -35.19
CA SER A 55 1.25 1.91 -34.34
C SER A 55 1.40 1.25 -32.97
N ILE A 56 1.82 -0.03 -32.93
CA ILE A 56 2.14 -0.76 -31.69
C ILE A 56 3.28 -0.06 -30.92
N PHE A 57 4.36 0.32 -31.62
CA PHE A 57 5.46 1.06 -31.02
C PHE A 57 4.99 2.36 -30.34
N TRP A 58 4.17 3.13 -31.01
CA TRP A 58 3.64 4.37 -30.43
C TRP A 58 2.67 4.16 -29.27
N VAL A 59 1.91 3.04 -29.23
CA VAL A 59 1.09 2.69 -28.07
C VAL A 59 1.96 2.53 -26.83
N TYR A 60 3.04 1.75 -26.93
CA TYR A 60 3.98 1.57 -25.81
C TYR A 60 4.63 2.88 -25.36
N ILE A 61 5.12 3.68 -26.32
CA ILE A 61 5.75 4.98 -25.98
C ILE A 61 4.78 5.95 -25.29
N LEU A 62 3.51 5.96 -25.70
CA LEU A 62 2.52 6.84 -25.13
C LEU A 62 1.97 6.31 -23.78
N ALA A 63 1.95 5.00 -23.57
CA ALA A 63 1.50 4.39 -22.32
C ALA A 63 2.58 4.46 -21.21
N LEU A 64 3.86 4.34 -21.58
CA LEU A 64 4.97 4.28 -20.62
C LEU A 64 4.97 5.40 -19.57
N PRO A 65 4.74 6.70 -19.91
CA PRO A 65 4.67 7.74 -18.90
C PRO A 65 3.57 7.53 -17.85
N PHE A 66 2.44 6.93 -18.25
CA PHE A 66 1.35 6.66 -17.32
C PHE A 66 1.75 5.58 -16.31
N TYR A 67 2.40 4.51 -16.74
CA TYR A 67 2.85 3.43 -15.86
C TYR A 67 3.96 3.86 -14.90
N ILE A 68 4.80 4.82 -15.29
CA ILE A 68 5.87 5.33 -14.42
C ILE A 68 5.34 6.34 -13.41
N LEU A 69 4.32 7.13 -13.77
CA LEU A 69 3.94 8.32 -13.01
C LEU A 69 2.55 8.26 -12.38
N PHE A 70 1.69 7.36 -12.85
CA PHE A 70 0.30 7.23 -12.40
C PHE A 70 0.02 5.77 -12.07
N ASN A 71 0.28 5.39 -10.83
CA ASN A 71 0.02 4.05 -10.35
C ASN A 71 -1.48 3.87 -10.09
N VAL A 72 -2.20 3.30 -11.07
CA VAL A 72 -3.62 2.96 -10.92
C VAL A 72 -3.73 1.49 -10.55
N ARG A 73 -4.25 1.21 -9.36
CA ARG A 73 -4.46 -0.17 -8.90
C ARG A 73 -5.55 -0.87 -9.73
N VAL A 74 -5.37 -2.17 -9.93
CA VAL A 74 -6.36 -3.03 -10.60
C VAL A 74 -7.63 -3.15 -9.74
N THR A 75 -8.77 -3.43 -10.38
CA THR A 75 -10.07 -3.45 -9.70
C THR A 75 -10.16 -4.51 -8.61
N GLY A 76 -9.64 -5.71 -8.85
CA GLY A 76 -9.64 -6.79 -7.87
C GLY A 76 -8.75 -6.52 -6.65
N ASP A 77 -7.74 -5.65 -6.79
CA ASP A 77 -6.89 -5.20 -5.69
C ASP A 77 -7.49 -4.01 -4.93
N HIS A 78 -8.48 -3.32 -5.48
CA HIS A 78 -9.06 -2.11 -4.88
C HIS A 78 -10.51 -2.30 -4.39
N ILE A 79 -11.33 -3.13 -5.07
CA ILE A 79 -12.73 -3.30 -4.73
C ILE A 79 -12.88 -4.47 -3.75
N PRO A 80 -13.40 -4.26 -2.53
CA PRO A 80 -13.72 -5.33 -1.60
C PRO A 80 -14.67 -6.34 -2.24
N ALA A 81 -14.58 -7.59 -1.88
CA ALA A 81 -15.33 -8.70 -2.45
C ALA A 81 -15.05 -9.03 -3.93
N MET A 82 -14.22 -8.25 -4.62
CA MET A 82 -13.79 -8.56 -5.98
C MET A 82 -12.47 -9.36 -5.94
N ALA A 83 -12.42 -10.50 -6.62
CA ALA A 83 -11.23 -11.34 -6.69
C ALA A 83 -10.34 -10.94 -7.88
N THR A 84 -9.01 -10.99 -7.70
CA THR A 84 -8.02 -10.90 -8.76
C THR A 84 -7.83 -12.25 -9.44
N ILE A 85 -8.87 -12.75 -10.12
CA ILE A 85 -8.98 -14.15 -10.59
C ILE A 85 -7.75 -14.59 -11.42
N ALA A 86 -7.21 -13.70 -12.26
CA ALA A 86 -6.07 -14.03 -13.11
C ALA A 86 -4.79 -14.29 -12.31
N TYR A 87 -4.64 -13.62 -11.17
CA TYR A 87 -3.45 -13.72 -10.32
C TYR A 87 -3.57 -14.86 -9.31
N ASP A 88 -4.79 -15.20 -8.90
CA ASP A 88 -5.04 -16.15 -7.81
C ASP A 88 -5.27 -17.58 -8.30
N LEU A 89 -5.06 -17.86 -9.60
CA LEU A 89 -5.34 -19.17 -10.17
C LEU A 89 -4.40 -20.25 -9.62
N THR A 90 -3.11 -19.96 -9.53
CA THR A 90 -2.07 -20.77 -8.85
C THR A 90 -0.97 -19.86 -8.29
N PRO A 91 -0.24 -20.29 -7.23
CA PRO A 91 0.87 -19.51 -6.67
C PRO A 91 1.96 -19.17 -7.70
N GLU A 92 2.25 -20.08 -8.64
CA GLU A 92 3.25 -19.86 -9.67
C GLU A 92 2.79 -18.78 -10.67
N ILE A 93 1.49 -18.77 -11.00
CA ILE A 93 0.90 -17.75 -11.87
C ILE A 93 0.91 -16.40 -11.14
N HIS A 94 0.57 -16.36 -9.85
CA HIS A 94 0.65 -15.16 -9.02
C HIS A 94 2.06 -14.54 -9.06
N ASN A 95 3.08 -15.30 -8.69
CA ASN A 95 4.47 -14.85 -8.66
C ASN A 95 5.01 -14.43 -10.03
N TRP A 96 4.52 -15.03 -11.10
CA TRP A 96 4.92 -14.67 -12.45
C TRP A 96 4.24 -13.38 -12.91
N PHE A 97 2.95 -13.25 -12.66
CA PHE A 97 2.17 -12.07 -13.05
C PHE A 97 2.61 -10.81 -12.33
N THR A 98 2.75 -10.83 -11.02
CA THR A 98 3.14 -9.68 -10.21
C THR A 98 4.48 -9.09 -10.63
N ARG A 99 5.38 -9.91 -11.20
CA ARG A 99 6.67 -9.45 -11.75
C ARG A 99 6.56 -8.80 -13.14
N ILE A 100 5.59 -9.19 -13.94
CA ILE A 100 5.46 -8.73 -15.35
C ILE A 100 4.41 -7.64 -15.48
N ASP A 101 3.30 -7.80 -14.76
CA ASP A 101 2.16 -6.88 -14.78
C ASP A 101 1.73 -6.60 -13.34
N PRO A 102 2.42 -5.70 -12.63
CA PRO A 102 2.12 -5.40 -11.25
C PRO A 102 0.74 -4.76 -11.10
N PHE A 103 0.11 -4.94 -9.93
CA PHE A 103 -1.23 -4.43 -9.61
C PHE A 103 -1.42 -2.92 -9.79
N THR A 104 -0.34 -2.17 -9.99
CA THR A 104 -0.34 -0.72 -10.16
C THR A 104 -0.40 -0.24 -11.62
N ASN A 105 -0.45 -1.16 -12.58
CA ASN A 105 -0.45 -0.84 -14.02
C ASN A 105 -1.86 -0.80 -14.64
N GLY A 106 -2.89 -0.42 -13.88
CA GLY A 106 -4.27 -0.43 -14.35
C GLY A 106 -4.49 0.46 -15.59
N MET A 107 -4.02 1.69 -15.60
CA MET A 107 -4.33 2.68 -16.64
C MET A 107 -3.08 3.17 -17.39
N PRO A 108 -3.15 3.27 -18.73
CA PRO A 108 -4.20 2.82 -19.67
C PRO A 108 -4.10 1.33 -20.00
N SER A 109 -5.22 0.66 -20.27
CA SER A 109 -5.19 -0.77 -20.63
C SER A 109 -4.49 -1.02 -21.96
N LEU A 110 -3.31 -1.68 -21.92
CA LEU A 110 -2.60 -2.14 -23.13
C LEU A 110 -3.32 -3.31 -23.79
N HIS A 111 -4.05 -4.11 -23.01
CA HIS A 111 -4.84 -5.23 -23.53
C HIS A 111 -5.92 -4.78 -24.51
N ILE A 112 -6.38 -3.54 -24.37
CA ILE A 112 -7.29 -2.89 -25.32
C ILE A 112 -6.52 -2.00 -26.30
N GLY A 113 -5.55 -1.23 -25.82
CA GLY A 113 -4.83 -0.25 -26.64
C GLY A 113 -4.09 -0.87 -27.83
N LEU A 114 -3.40 -1.98 -27.64
CA LEU A 114 -2.65 -2.62 -28.71
C LEU A 114 -3.54 -3.20 -29.82
N PRO A 115 -4.50 -4.11 -29.54
CA PRO A 115 -5.37 -4.64 -30.59
C PRO A 115 -6.28 -3.56 -31.20
N PHE A 116 -6.67 -2.53 -30.45
CA PHE A 116 -7.46 -1.42 -31.00
C PHE A 116 -6.63 -0.57 -31.97
N ALA A 117 -5.34 -0.34 -31.69
CA ALA A 117 -4.44 0.33 -32.65
C ALA A 117 -4.24 -0.50 -33.92
N VAL A 118 -4.13 -1.84 -33.81
CA VAL A 118 -4.09 -2.74 -34.97
C VAL A 118 -5.37 -2.62 -35.79
N TRP A 119 -6.52 -2.72 -35.14
CA TRP A 119 -7.82 -2.59 -35.80
C TRP A 119 -7.97 -1.26 -36.54
N LEU A 120 -7.67 -0.13 -35.88
CA LEU A 120 -7.70 1.20 -36.50
C LEU A 120 -6.73 1.30 -37.68
N THR A 121 -5.56 0.70 -37.59
CA THR A 121 -4.56 0.67 -38.65
C THR A 121 -5.10 -0.09 -39.86
N LEU A 122 -5.68 -1.27 -39.64
CA LEU A 122 -6.32 -2.04 -40.72
C LEU A 122 -7.48 -1.25 -41.35
N GLN A 123 -8.38 -0.68 -40.57
CA GLN A 123 -9.48 0.13 -41.08
C GLN A 123 -9.04 1.34 -41.90
N LYS A 124 -7.88 1.91 -41.58
CA LYS A 124 -7.41 3.14 -42.21
C LYS A 124 -6.65 2.91 -43.52
N TRP A 125 -5.93 1.80 -43.64
CA TRP A 125 -5.02 1.57 -44.76
C TRP A 125 -5.34 0.32 -45.61
N ASP A 126 -6.39 -0.44 -45.28
CA ASP A 126 -6.88 -1.54 -46.10
C ASP A 126 -7.88 -1.03 -47.14
N GLU A 127 -7.38 -0.37 -48.19
CA GLU A 127 -8.21 0.21 -49.26
C GLU A 127 -8.90 -0.88 -50.09
N ASP A 128 -8.24 -2.04 -50.28
CA ASP A 128 -8.72 -3.13 -51.16
C ASP A 128 -9.60 -4.15 -50.39
N GLY A 129 -9.80 -3.99 -49.08
CA GLY A 129 -10.58 -4.90 -48.24
C GLY A 129 -9.91 -6.27 -48.03
N ARG A 130 -8.61 -6.38 -48.34
CA ARG A 130 -7.82 -7.60 -48.21
C ARG A 130 -7.80 -8.13 -46.79
N TRP A 131 -7.76 -7.23 -45.81
CA TRP A 131 -7.67 -7.50 -44.39
C TRP A 131 -9.02 -7.48 -43.65
N ALA A 132 -10.14 -7.32 -44.35
CA ALA A 132 -11.45 -7.17 -43.74
C ALA A 132 -11.82 -8.30 -42.78
N LYS A 133 -11.52 -9.56 -43.11
CA LYS A 133 -11.78 -10.71 -42.23
C LYS A 133 -10.92 -10.66 -40.97
N PHE A 134 -9.66 -10.31 -41.11
CA PHE A 134 -8.74 -10.18 -39.97
C PHE A 134 -9.12 -8.99 -39.10
N SER A 135 -9.50 -7.88 -39.69
CA SER A 135 -10.01 -6.71 -38.97
C SER A 135 -11.27 -7.05 -38.14
N ASN A 136 -12.22 -7.79 -38.68
CA ASN A 136 -13.40 -8.23 -37.96
C ASN A 136 -13.05 -9.21 -36.81
N PHE A 137 -12.08 -10.10 -37.03
CA PHE A 137 -11.55 -10.96 -35.98
C PHE A 137 -10.92 -10.15 -34.82
N ILE A 138 -10.10 -9.15 -35.15
CA ILE A 138 -9.51 -8.25 -34.13
C ILE A 138 -10.60 -7.48 -33.36
N LEU A 139 -11.63 -7.02 -34.03
CA LEU A 139 -12.75 -6.32 -33.37
C LEU A 139 -13.51 -7.24 -32.39
N LEU A 140 -13.77 -8.48 -32.80
CA LEU A 140 -14.34 -9.50 -31.92
C LEU A 140 -13.43 -9.77 -30.73
N PHE A 141 -12.13 -9.93 -31.00
CA PHE A 141 -11.13 -10.15 -29.95
C PHE A 141 -11.11 -9.00 -28.94
N ILE A 142 -11.13 -7.73 -29.37
CA ILE A 142 -11.20 -6.55 -28.49
C ILE A 142 -12.44 -6.62 -27.61
N SER A 143 -13.59 -6.98 -28.17
CA SER A 143 -14.86 -7.07 -27.41
C SER A 143 -14.80 -8.15 -26.33
N VAL A 144 -14.24 -9.32 -26.65
CA VAL A 144 -14.05 -10.40 -25.67
C VAL A 144 -13.02 -10.02 -24.63
N THR A 145 -11.91 -9.38 -25.04
CA THR A 145 -10.86 -8.91 -24.11
C THR A 145 -11.40 -7.85 -23.14
N ALA A 146 -12.23 -6.91 -23.62
CA ALA A 146 -12.85 -5.90 -22.78
C ALA A 146 -13.72 -6.54 -21.67
N PHE A 147 -14.48 -7.56 -21.98
CA PHE A 147 -15.22 -8.34 -20.99
C PHE A 147 -14.27 -9.08 -20.04
N THR A 148 -13.26 -9.76 -20.61
CA THR A 148 -12.30 -10.57 -19.86
C THR A 148 -11.56 -9.77 -18.79
N ILE A 149 -11.04 -8.60 -19.12
CA ILE A 149 -10.23 -7.80 -18.16
C ILE A 149 -11.06 -7.21 -17.02
N ILE A 150 -12.36 -6.95 -17.26
CA ILE A 150 -13.31 -6.55 -16.21
C ILE A 150 -13.66 -7.76 -15.33
N TYR A 151 -14.00 -8.89 -15.96
CA TYR A 151 -14.37 -10.12 -15.27
C TYR A 151 -13.26 -10.65 -14.36
N LEU A 152 -12.01 -10.60 -14.82
CA LEU A 152 -10.84 -11.06 -14.07
C LEU A 152 -10.39 -10.11 -12.94
N GLY A 153 -10.99 -8.93 -12.81
CA GLY A 153 -10.63 -7.96 -11.79
C GLY A 153 -9.34 -7.17 -12.07
N ILE A 154 -9.00 -6.99 -13.36
CA ILE A 154 -7.72 -6.39 -13.76
C ILE A 154 -7.85 -4.91 -14.09
N HIS A 155 -8.96 -4.49 -14.71
CA HIS A 155 -9.11 -3.13 -15.22
C HIS A 155 -10.45 -2.48 -14.88
N TRP A 156 -10.40 -1.17 -14.76
CA TRP A 156 -11.56 -0.30 -14.70
C TRP A 156 -12.15 -0.05 -16.10
N LEU A 157 -13.42 0.33 -16.17
CA LEU A 157 -14.04 0.72 -17.45
C LEU A 157 -13.32 1.93 -18.09
N LEU A 158 -12.82 2.86 -17.27
CA LEU A 158 -12.05 4.01 -17.74
C LEU A 158 -10.69 3.62 -18.34
N ASP A 159 -10.08 2.55 -17.89
CA ASP A 159 -8.81 2.06 -18.45
C ASP A 159 -8.98 1.59 -19.89
N ILE A 160 -10.15 1.00 -20.21
CA ILE A 160 -10.52 0.61 -21.58
C ILE A 160 -10.60 1.86 -22.47
N ILE A 161 -11.26 2.90 -22.00
CA ILE A 161 -11.38 4.17 -22.72
C ILE A 161 -9.99 4.80 -22.88
N GLY A 162 -9.18 4.80 -21.83
CA GLY A 162 -7.80 5.27 -21.86
C GLY A 162 -6.95 4.55 -22.90
N GLY A 163 -7.05 3.23 -22.96
CA GLY A 163 -6.39 2.39 -23.96
C GLY A 163 -6.82 2.73 -25.39
N MET A 164 -8.12 2.93 -25.63
CA MET A 164 -8.64 3.35 -26.93
C MET A 164 -8.13 4.72 -27.36
N LEU A 165 -8.09 5.71 -26.44
CA LEU A 165 -7.59 7.06 -26.71
C LEU A 165 -6.10 7.05 -27.09
N ILE A 166 -5.29 6.30 -26.35
CA ILE A 166 -3.86 6.14 -26.67
C ILE A 166 -3.68 5.47 -28.03
N ALA A 167 -4.46 4.45 -28.35
CA ALA A 167 -4.41 3.78 -29.64
C ALA A 167 -4.75 4.75 -30.79
N MET A 168 -5.76 5.61 -30.63
CA MET A 168 -6.10 6.64 -31.63
C MET A 168 -4.94 7.61 -31.87
N LEU A 169 -4.30 8.07 -30.79
CA LEU A 169 -3.11 8.92 -30.86
C LEU A 169 -1.94 8.20 -31.52
N ALA A 170 -1.68 6.95 -31.15
CA ALA A 170 -0.61 6.12 -31.68
C ALA A 170 -0.73 5.93 -33.20
N VAL A 171 -1.94 5.66 -33.71
CA VAL A 171 -2.20 5.55 -35.14
C VAL A 171 -1.98 6.87 -35.87
N GLN A 172 -2.33 8.00 -35.28
CA GLN A 172 -2.05 9.33 -35.84
C GLN A 172 -0.54 9.61 -35.85
N MET A 173 0.16 9.31 -34.76
CA MET A 173 1.63 9.44 -34.68
C MET A 173 2.32 8.53 -35.70
N SER A 174 1.86 7.29 -35.83
CA SER A 174 2.34 6.35 -36.86
C SER A 174 2.24 6.97 -38.26
N GLN A 175 1.11 7.58 -38.60
CA GLN A 175 0.94 8.22 -39.90
C GLN A 175 1.96 9.35 -40.13
N LYS A 176 2.15 10.22 -39.14
CA LYS A 176 3.01 11.40 -39.27
C LYS A 176 4.50 11.03 -39.27
N THR A 177 4.89 10.05 -38.48
CA THR A 177 6.29 9.70 -38.26
C THR A 177 6.79 8.58 -39.15
N HIS A 178 5.90 7.91 -39.89
CA HIS A 178 6.22 6.75 -40.73
C HIS A 178 7.46 6.96 -41.62
N LYS A 179 7.46 8.02 -42.45
CA LYS A 179 8.59 8.32 -43.34
C LYS A 179 9.88 8.65 -42.59
N SER A 180 9.76 9.37 -41.48
CA SER A 180 10.92 9.80 -40.69
C SER A 180 11.55 8.66 -39.92
N ILE A 181 10.75 7.82 -39.25
CA ILE A 181 11.26 6.70 -38.47
C ILE A 181 11.89 5.63 -39.36
N TRP A 182 11.20 5.20 -40.42
CA TRP A 182 11.76 4.20 -41.32
C TRP A 182 12.99 4.72 -42.10
N SER A 183 13.11 6.05 -42.31
CA SER A 183 14.31 6.64 -42.87
C SER A 183 15.53 6.55 -41.94
N ILE A 184 15.34 6.35 -40.64
CA ILE A 184 16.44 6.12 -39.69
C ILE A 184 17.06 4.74 -39.90
N PHE A 185 16.24 3.76 -40.21
CA PHE A 185 16.65 2.37 -40.44
C PHE A 185 17.08 2.08 -41.89
N ASP A 186 16.98 3.08 -42.80
CA ASP A 186 17.52 2.95 -44.16
C ASP A 186 19.06 2.92 -44.09
N GLU A 187 19.66 1.80 -44.46
CA GLU A 187 21.10 1.54 -44.34
C GLU A 187 21.95 2.64 -45.01
N ARG A 188 21.54 3.10 -46.20
CA ARG A 188 22.27 4.16 -46.93
C ARG A 188 22.18 5.49 -46.19
N ARG A 189 21.02 5.85 -45.67
CA ARG A 189 20.82 7.10 -44.94
C ARG A 189 21.46 7.04 -43.56
N PHE A 190 21.42 5.89 -42.90
CA PHE A 190 22.08 5.68 -41.62
C PHE A 190 23.59 5.83 -41.72
N SER A 191 24.22 5.16 -42.69
CA SER A 191 25.67 5.25 -42.92
C SER A 191 26.13 6.69 -43.25
N HIS A 192 25.37 7.41 -44.10
CA HIS A 192 25.66 8.82 -44.40
C HIS A 192 25.46 9.75 -43.22
N ARG A 193 24.47 9.50 -42.38
CA ARG A 193 24.28 10.30 -41.14
C ARG A 193 25.39 10.02 -40.14
N LEU A 194 25.74 8.74 -39.96
CA LEU A 194 26.81 8.35 -39.05
C LEU A 194 28.16 8.97 -39.49
N ALA A 195 28.47 8.87 -40.78
CA ALA A 195 29.66 9.51 -41.34
C ALA A 195 29.67 11.05 -41.09
N ARG A 196 28.54 11.73 -41.33
CA ARG A 196 28.42 13.17 -41.07
C ARG A 196 28.57 13.54 -39.60
N ILE A 197 28.03 12.71 -38.70
CA ILE A 197 28.17 12.93 -37.23
C ILE A 197 29.63 12.74 -36.82
N LEU A 198 30.32 11.75 -37.38
CA LEU A 198 31.73 11.49 -37.07
C LEU A 198 32.65 12.57 -37.67
N ASP A 199 32.36 13.04 -38.88
CA ASP A 199 33.17 14.07 -39.57
C ASP A 199 32.98 15.48 -38.95
N ASN A 200 31.73 15.83 -38.59
CA ASN A 200 31.39 17.17 -38.06
C ASN A 200 30.34 17.08 -36.92
N PRO A 201 30.72 16.71 -35.71
CA PRO A 201 29.80 16.51 -34.61
C PRO A 201 29.09 17.81 -34.16
N ARG A 202 29.75 18.97 -34.23
CA ARG A 202 29.16 20.26 -33.85
C ARG A 202 28.04 20.67 -34.79
N ASP A 203 28.24 20.53 -36.11
CA ASP A 203 27.24 20.91 -37.13
C ASP A 203 26.04 19.93 -37.09
N SER A 204 26.28 18.69 -36.76
CA SER A 204 25.21 17.68 -36.60
C SER A 204 24.35 17.93 -35.37
N ILE A 205 24.94 18.36 -34.27
CA ILE A 205 24.21 18.77 -33.05
C ILE A 205 23.42 20.04 -33.28
N SER A 206 24.04 21.07 -33.94
CA SER A 206 23.34 22.33 -34.22
C SER A 206 22.17 22.14 -35.18
N SER A 207 22.32 21.30 -36.23
CA SER A 207 21.22 20.96 -37.14
C SER A 207 20.10 20.16 -36.46
N SER A 208 20.43 19.31 -35.49
CA SER A 208 19.43 18.60 -34.70
C SER A 208 18.66 19.53 -33.77
N ILE A 209 19.35 20.51 -33.17
CA ILE A 209 18.73 21.56 -32.33
C ILE A 209 17.83 22.47 -33.18
N GLU A 210 18.26 22.84 -34.40
CA GLU A 210 17.41 23.60 -35.33
C GLU A 210 16.16 22.84 -35.78
N LEU A 211 16.32 21.52 -36.01
CA LEU A 211 15.19 20.65 -36.36
C LEU A 211 14.20 20.56 -35.20
N PHE A 212 14.70 20.47 -33.97
CA PHE A 212 13.89 20.48 -32.74
C PHE A 212 13.21 21.83 -32.52
N LYS A 213 13.91 22.95 -32.76
CA LYS A 213 13.32 24.28 -32.72
C LYS A 213 12.19 24.45 -33.76
N LYS A 214 12.37 23.99 -35.01
CA LYS A 214 11.32 23.97 -36.04
C LYS A 214 10.11 23.10 -35.68
N LEU A 215 10.31 22.04 -34.88
CA LEU A 215 9.21 21.19 -34.37
C LEU A 215 8.38 21.93 -33.30
N ILE A 216 9.00 22.84 -32.56
CA ILE A 216 8.39 23.59 -31.46
C ILE A 216 7.84 24.96 -31.94
N GLU A 217 8.34 25.49 -33.07
CA GLU A 217 7.85 26.76 -33.61
C GLU A 217 6.33 26.65 -33.92
N PRO A 218 5.51 27.55 -33.36
CA PRO A 218 4.08 27.55 -33.62
C PRO A 218 3.83 27.89 -35.08
N TYR A 219 3.18 27.00 -35.79
CA TYR A 219 2.94 27.10 -37.24
C TYR A 219 2.02 28.24 -37.66
N GLN A 220 1.20 28.78 -36.78
CA GLN A 220 0.27 29.91 -37.01
C GLN A 220 -0.19 30.47 -35.66
N GLU A 221 -0.72 31.71 -35.69
CA GLU A 221 -1.42 32.29 -34.55
C GLU A 221 -2.58 31.37 -34.10
N PRO A 222 -2.62 30.95 -32.81
CA PRO A 222 -3.62 30.01 -32.34
C PRO A 222 -5.03 30.63 -32.46
N SER A 223 -5.97 29.91 -33.03
CA SER A 223 -7.37 30.31 -33.06
C SER A 223 -7.95 30.41 -31.64
N LYS A 224 -8.96 31.27 -31.44
CA LYS A 224 -9.64 31.42 -30.14
C LYS A 224 -10.14 30.09 -29.57
N LYS A 225 -10.61 29.14 -30.43
CA LYS A 225 -11.02 27.80 -29.99
C LYS A 225 -9.85 26.96 -29.50
N GLN A 226 -8.70 27.03 -30.15
CA GLN A 226 -7.50 26.28 -29.74
C GLN A 226 -6.94 26.83 -28.44
N THR A 227 -6.91 28.14 -28.26
CA THR A 227 -6.51 28.78 -27.01
C THR A 227 -7.45 28.39 -25.87
N SER A 228 -8.78 28.44 -26.11
CA SER A 228 -9.76 28.04 -25.09
C SER A 228 -9.64 26.55 -24.73
N LEU A 229 -9.44 25.67 -25.74
CA LEU A 229 -9.23 24.23 -25.49
C LEU A 229 -7.93 23.99 -24.69
N PHE A 230 -6.85 24.69 -25.04
CA PHE A 230 -5.58 24.62 -24.32
C PHE A 230 -5.74 25.01 -22.85
N ILE A 231 -6.39 26.16 -22.60
CA ILE A 231 -6.63 26.66 -21.24
C ILE A 231 -7.52 25.67 -20.44
N ALA A 232 -8.61 25.20 -21.07
CA ALA A 232 -9.50 24.23 -20.41
C ALA A 232 -8.78 22.92 -20.05
N THR A 233 -7.99 22.37 -20.97
CA THR A 233 -7.23 21.15 -20.74
C THR A 233 -6.15 21.36 -19.67
N LEU A 234 -5.48 22.51 -19.68
CA LEU A 234 -4.49 22.89 -18.67
C LEU A 234 -5.13 22.96 -17.28
N LEU A 235 -6.29 23.63 -17.16
CA LEU A 235 -7.02 23.73 -15.89
C LEU A 235 -7.48 22.36 -15.39
N ILE A 236 -8.05 21.53 -16.27
CA ILE A 236 -8.50 20.17 -15.91
C ILE A 236 -7.30 19.31 -15.46
N SER A 237 -6.19 19.36 -16.21
CA SER A 237 -4.98 18.60 -15.87
C SER A 237 -4.41 19.06 -14.53
N THR A 238 -4.27 20.37 -14.31
CA THR A 238 -3.75 20.93 -13.05
C THR A 238 -4.67 20.57 -11.86
N SER A 239 -5.99 20.70 -12.05
CA SER A 239 -6.95 20.32 -11.02
C SER A 239 -6.91 18.82 -10.73
N GLY A 240 -6.72 18.00 -11.75
CA GLY A 240 -6.56 16.54 -11.61
C GLY A 240 -5.30 16.17 -10.82
N ILE A 241 -4.17 16.86 -11.07
CA ILE A 241 -2.92 16.63 -10.31
C ILE A 241 -3.10 17.02 -8.84
N LEU A 242 -3.66 18.23 -8.59
CA LEU A 242 -3.87 18.70 -7.22
C LEU A 242 -4.81 17.78 -6.44
N LEU A 243 -5.87 17.29 -7.10
CA LEU A 243 -6.78 16.33 -6.48
C LEU A 243 -6.09 14.98 -6.21
N TRP A 244 -5.29 14.50 -7.15
CA TRP A 244 -4.55 13.27 -6.99
C TRP A 244 -3.52 13.37 -5.87
N ASP A 245 -2.74 14.44 -5.84
CA ASP A 245 -1.76 14.72 -4.78
C ASP A 245 -2.43 14.77 -3.40
N ALA A 246 -3.57 15.45 -3.29
CA ALA A 246 -4.34 15.52 -2.04
C ALA A 246 -4.93 14.18 -1.57
N THR A 247 -5.11 13.21 -2.48
CA THR A 247 -5.71 11.90 -2.15
C THR A 247 -4.68 10.77 -2.01
N HIS A 248 -3.40 10.98 -2.37
CA HIS A 248 -2.36 9.96 -2.37
C HIS A 248 -1.23 10.30 -1.39
N GLN A 249 -1.53 10.20 -0.11
CA GLN A 249 -0.56 10.44 0.98
C GLN A 249 0.11 9.15 1.50
N ASN A 250 0.01 8.06 0.74
CA ASN A 250 0.61 6.80 1.15
C ASN A 250 2.11 6.78 0.87
N LEU A 251 2.89 6.32 1.84
CA LEU A 251 4.32 6.13 1.68
C LEU A 251 4.58 4.87 0.84
N PRO A 252 5.52 4.93 -0.13
CA PRO A 252 5.84 3.78 -0.96
C PRO A 252 6.76 2.80 -0.20
N LEU A 253 6.21 2.00 0.70
CA LEU A 253 6.92 0.87 1.29
C LEU A 253 6.74 -0.35 0.40
N GLU A 254 7.70 -0.58 -0.50
CA GLU A 254 7.71 -1.74 -1.38
C GLU A 254 8.37 -2.93 -0.68
N GLY A 255 7.74 -4.10 -0.69
CA GLY A 255 8.35 -5.37 -0.30
C GLY A 255 7.68 -6.13 0.83
N ALA A 256 6.64 -5.62 1.47
CA ALA A 256 5.79 -6.44 2.33
C ALA A 256 4.76 -7.18 1.46
N GLU A 257 5.08 -8.44 1.08
CA GLU A 257 4.23 -9.20 0.15
C GLU A 257 3.09 -9.96 0.86
N TRP A 258 3.32 -10.42 2.11
CA TRP A 258 2.38 -11.27 2.87
C TRP A 258 2.30 -10.87 4.35
N PRO A 259 2.04 -9.60 4.67
CA PRO A 259 2.03 -9.14 6.05
C PRO A 259 0.84 -9.75 6.81
N THR A 260 1.12 -10.36 7.96
CA THR A 260 0.11 -10.94 8.85
C THR A 260 -0.08 -10.12 10.11
N SER A 261 0.94 -9.38 10.52
CA SER A 261 0.91 -8.53 11.72
C SER A 261 1.91 -7.40 11.59
N THR A 262 1.60 -6.27 12.24
CA THR A 262 2.47 -5.10 12.32
C THR A 262 2.56 -4.60 13.74
N ALA A 263 3.69 -3.98 14.09
CA ALA A 263 3.86 -3.17 15.28
C ALA A 263 4.76 -1.99 14.97
N GLY A 264 4.55 -0.85 15.62
CA GLY A 264 5.30 0.35 15.33
C GLY A 264 5.62 1.16 16.57
N SER A 265 6.76 1.87 16.54
CA SER A 265 7.14 2.90 17.51
C SER A 265 8.08 3.89 16.84
N GLY A 266 7.87 5.18 17.08
CA GLY A 266 8.66 6.25 16.51
C GLY A 266 8.70 6.19 14.98
N GLU A 267 9.90 6.10 14.39
CA GLU A 267 10.11 6.01 12.94
C GLU A 267 10.12 4.56 12.41
N TRP A 268 9.95 3.56 13.28
CA TRP A 268 10.12 2.17 12.92
C TRP A 268 8.81 1.40 12.89
N LEU A 269 8.59 0.69 11.78
CA LEU A 269 7.49 -0.24 11.57
C LEU A 269 8.05 -1.65 11.40
N ILE A 270 7.57 -2.59 12.21
CA ILE A 270 7.92 -4.01 12.12
C ILE A 270 6.79 -4.74 11.41
N THR A 271 7.12 -5.52 10.40
CA THR A 271 6.19 -6.41 9.70
C THR A 271 6.56 -7.86 9.93
N ILE A 272 5.56 -8.67 10.20
CA ILE A 272 5.68 -10.12 10.21
C ILE A 272 4.92 -10.63 9.00
N GLU A 273 5.60 -11.42 8.17
CA GLU A 273 5.06 -11.95 6.93
C GLU A 273 5.10 -13.47 6.97
N GLU A 274 4.03 -14.11 6.56
CA GLU A 274 3.95 -15.55 6.42
C GLU A 274 3.79 -15.91 4.95
N LEU A 275 4.88 -16.40 4.37
CA LEU A 275 4.92 -16.76 2.96
C LEU A 275 4.09 -18.02 2.69
N PRO A 276 3.63 -18.26 1.46
CA PRO A 276 2.82 -19.44 1.10
C PRO A 276 3.48 -20.80 1.35
N ASP A 277 4.80 -20.83 1.53
CA ASP A 277 5.58 -22.01 1.90
C ASP A 277 5.73 -22.20 3.43
N GLU A 278 4.94 -21.46 4.23
CA GLU A 278 4.98 -21.41 5.69
C GLU A 278 6.29 -20.80 6.25
N THR A 279 7.10 -20.17 5.41
CA THR A 279 8.29 -19.45 5.88
C THR A 279 7.88 -18.12 6.50
N ILE A 280 8.33 -17.88 7.73
CA ILE A 280 8.07 -16.63 8.45
C ILE A 280 9.23 -15.67 8.20
N PHE A 281 8.90 -14.52 7.65
CA PHE A 281 9.83 -13.42 7.39
C PHE A 281 9.48 -12.23 8.28
N VAL A 282 10.49 -11.56 8.83
CA VAL A 282 10.29 -10.37 9.65
C VAL A 282 11.20 -9.26 9.12
N ALA A 283 10.64 -8.08 8.94
CA ALA A 283 11.36 -6.91 8.49
C ALA A 283 11.08 -5.71 9.39
N ALA A 284 12.10 -4.87 9.57
CA ALA A 284 11.99 -3.56 10.20
C ALA A 284 12.15 -2.48 9.14
N TRP A 285 11.18 -1.58 9.07
CA TRP A 285 11.12 -0.49 8.11
C TRP A 285 11.30 0.84 8.83
N ASN A 286 12.25 1.66 8.39
CA ASN A 286 12.29 3.05 8.81
C ASN A 286 11.40 3.87 7.87
N THR A 287 10.34 4.45 8.38
CA THR A 287 9.34 5.19 7.58
C THR A 287 9.82 6.57 7.13
N THR A 288 10.85 7.11 7.74
CA THR A 288 11.45 8.39 7.36
C THR A 288 12.47 8.22 6.23
N SER A 289 13.39 7.24 6.35
CA SER A 289 14.40 6.97 5.32
C SER A 289 13.88 6.06 4.20
N LEU A 290 12.74 5.38 4.41
CA LEU A 290 12.16 4.36 3.53
C LEU A 290 13.08 3.13 3.32
N ASP A 291 14.04 2.94 4.20
CA ASP A 291 14.94 1.79 4.20
C ASP A 291 14.33 0.63 4.98
N ASN A 292 14.53 -0.58 4.50
CA ASN A 292 14.17 -1.78 5.23
C ASN A 292 15.40 -2.52 5.75
N ARG A 293 15.21 -3.25 6.84
CA ARG A 293 16.23 -4.10 7.43
C ARG A 293 15.66 -5.49 7.69
N THR A 294 16.32 -6.50 7.14
CA THR A 294 16.00 -7.88 7.45
C THR A 294 16.47 -8.26 8.84
N ILE A 295 15.78 -9.21 9.45
CA ILE A 295 16.09 -9.66 10.80
C ILE A 295 16.77 -11.02 10.74
N SER A 296 17.97 -11.08 11.31
CA SER A 296 18.70 -12.36 11.44
C SER A 296 18.30 -13.05 12.72
N THR A 297 17.44 -14.03 12.61
CA THR A 297 17.09 -14.91 13.72
C THR A 297 17.01 -16.34 13.22
N LYS A 298 16.98 -17.32 14.17
CA LYS A 298 16.67 -18.69 13.78
C LYS A 298 15.26 -18.76 13.22
N PRO A 299 14.97 -19.64 12.25
CA PRO A 299 13.63 -19.85 11.77
C PRO A 299 12.65 -20.04 12.93
N TRP A 300 11.50 -19.42 12.82
CA TRP A 300 10.41 -19.56 13.78
C TRP A 300 9.58 -20.79 13.41
N THR A 301 9.22 -21.58 14.40
CA THR A 301 8.34 -22.75 14.23
C THR A 301 6.86 -22.37 14.26
N THR A 302 6.56 -21.22 14.85
CA THR A 302 5.24 -20.61 14.94
C THR A 302 5.38 -19.12 14.72
N THR A 303 4.37 -18.49 14.15
CA THR A 303 4.35 -17.05 13.89
C THR A 303 4.56 -16.28 15.19
N PRO A 304 5.65 -15.51 15.34
CA PRO A 304 5.92 -14.76 16.56
C PRO A 304 4.93 -13.59 16.68
N LYS A 305 4.67 -13.18 17.91
CA LYS A 305 4.08 -11.87 18.19
C LYS A 305 5.19 -10.84 18.29
N VAL A 306 4.84 -9.57 18.12
CA VAL A 306 5.77 -8.45 18.20
C VAL A 306 5.24 -7.38 19.15
N THR A 307 6.15 -6.81 19.93
CA THR A 307 5.93 -5.58 20.69
C THR A 307 7.06 -4.61 20.45
N THR A 308 6.78 -3.32 20.50
CA THR A 308 7.73 -2.24 20.21
C THR A 308 7.82 -1.26 21.37
N SER A 309 8.93 -0.57 21.42
CA SER A 309 9.18 0.60 22.27
C SER A 309 10.05 1.59 21.49
N ASP A 310 10.31 2.77 22.04
CA ASP A 310 11.20 3.76 21.41
C ASP A 310 12.65 3.27 21.25
N LEU A 311 13.08 2.30 22.07
CA LEU A 311 14.44 1.77 22.05
C LEU A 311 14.62 0.58 21.12
N GLY A 312 13.55 -0.16 20.83
CA GLY A 312 13.64 -1.38 20.04
C GLY A 312 12.35 -2.18 20.04
N PHE A 313 12.45 -3.41 19.59
CA PHE A 313 11.30 -4.31 19.52
C PHE A 313 11.67 -5.72 19.99
N ALA A 314 10.68 -6.46 20.43
CA ALA A 314 10.83 -7.85 20.80
C ALA A 314 9.89 -8.75 20.00
N LEU A 315 10.45 -9.84 19.47
CA LEU A 315 9.70 -10.94 18.88
C LEU A 315 9.58 -12.06 19.89
N PHE A 316 8.37 -12.56 20.10
CA PHE A 316 8.16 -13.58 21.11
C PHE A 316 7.20 -14.70 20.71
N THR A 317 7.49 -15.87 21.21
CA THR A 317 6.64 -17.05 21.24
C THR A 317 6.69 -17.67 22.64
N ASN A 318 5.96 -18.74 22.88
CA ASN A 318 6.08 -19.48 24.14
C ASN A 318 7.46 -20.12 24.36
N GLU A 319 8.31 -20.20 23.32
CA GLU A 319 9.62 -20.85 23.41
C GLU A 319 10.76 -19.87 23.67
N ARG A 320 10.64 -18.63 23.17
CA ARG A 320 11.71 -17.63 23.28
C ARG A 320 11.20 -16.21 23.04
N ILE A 321 11.97 -15.26 23.56
CA ILE A 321 11.86 -13.82 23.31
C ILE A 321 13.20 -13.38 22.72
N ASP A 322 13.19 -12.78 21.53
CA ASP A 322 14.36 -12.17 20.88
C ASP A 322 14.16 -10.65 20.90
N TYR A 323 15.05 -9.91 21.56
CA TYR A 323 15.01 -8.45 21.62
C TYR A 323 16.02 -7.85 20.64
N PHE A 324 15.60 -6.83 19.91
CA PHE A 324 16.36 -6.09 18.92
C PHE A 324 16.33 -4.60 19.25
N GLU A 325 17.46 -3.94 19.15
CA GLU A 325 17.60 -2.51 19.28
C GLU A 325 17.47 -1.84 17.90
N PHE A 326 16.83 -0.68 17.83
CA PHE A 326 16.79 0.12 16.61
C PHE A 326 18.16 0.74 16.34
N ASP A 327 18.69 0.52 15.16
CA ASP A 327 19.98 1.02 14.71
C ASP A 327 19.87 1.47 13.26
N ASP A 328 20.28 2.71 12.99
CA ASP A 328 20.32 3.32 11.65
C ASP A 328 21.44 2.76 10.76
N GLY A 329 22.17 1.75 11.22
CA GLY A 329 23.21 1.07 10.46
C GLY A 329 22.67 0.37 9.20
N LYS A 330 23.59 -0.13 8.37
CA LYS A 330 23.24 -0.93 7.18
C LYS A 330 23.38 -2.42 7.49
N GLY A 331 22.49 -3.22 6.92
CA GLY A 331 22.56 -4.68 6.97
C GLY A 331 21.48 -5.34 7.81
N THR A 332 21.70 -6.58 8.22
CA THR A 332 20.75 -7.39 8.95
C THR A 332 20.81 -7.11 10.45
N LEU A 333 19.67 -6.84 11.08
CA LEU A 333 19.57 -6.67 12.54
C LEU A 333 19.81 -8.01 13.23
N GLN A 334 20.59 -7.96 14.32
CA GLN A 334 20.87 -9.10 15.18
C GLN A 334 20.18 -8.90 16.52
N PRO A 335 19.68 -9.97 17.16
CA PRO A 335 19.11 -9.84 18.49
C PRO A 335 20.19 -9.44 19.49
N LEU A 336 19.91 -8.40 20.28
CA LEU A 336 20.82 -7.94 21.33
C LEU A 336 20.91 -8.98 22.45
N PHE A 337 19.78 -9.57 22.83
CA PHE A 337 19.73 -10.68 23.78
C PHE A 337 18.51 -11.59 23.52
N LYS A 338 18.53 -12.77 24.14
CA LYS A 338 17.47 -13.79 24.04
C LYS A 338 17.07 -14.27 25.42
N ILE A 339 15.78 -14.40 25.66
CA ILE A 339 15.22 -14.98 26.88
C ILE A 339 14.44 -16.23 26.51
N TYR A 340 14.63 -17.29 27.29
CA TYR A 340 13.89 -18.55 27.16
C TYR A 340 12.97 -18.70 28.38
N PRO A 341 11.68 -18.38 28.21
CA PRO A 341 10.72 -18.49 29.32
C PRO A 341 10.48 -19.96 29.71
N GLU A 342 10.20 -20.19 30.99
CA GLU A 342 9.82 -21.50 31.49
C GLU A 342 8.31 -21.75 31.40
N ASP A 343 7.52 -20.66 31.38
CA ASP A 343 6.06 -20.67 31.42
C ASP A 343 5.45 -20.11 30.12
N ILE A 344 4.16 -20.33 29.90
CA ILE A 344 3.42 -19.84 28.76
C ILE A 344 3.30 -18.31 28.85
N ILE A 345 3.74 -17.62 27.80
CA ILE A 345 3.64 -16.16 27.69
C ILE A 345 2.26 -15.79 27.14
N LEU A 346 1.53 -14.96 27.86
CA LEU A 346 0.29 -14.36 27.41
C LEU A 346 0.55 -13.07 26.63
N ASP A 347 1.40 -12.20 27.20
CA ASP A 347 1.78 -10.91 26.62
C ASP A 347 3.15 -10.45 27.12
N ILE A 348 3.80 -9.52 26.39
CA ILE A 348 5.04 -8.88 26.84
C ILE A 348 4.99 -7.37 26.55
N SER A 349 5.76 -6.60 27.35
CA SER A 349 6.01 -5.19 27.09
C SER A 349 7.47 -4.85 27.38
N ILE A 350 8.00 -3.79 26.75
CA ILE A 350 9.40 -3.38 26.86
C ILE A 350 9.48 -2.14 27.73
N ALA A 351 10.10 -2.26 28.89
CA ALA A 351 10.36 -1.14 29.79
C ALA A 351 11.85 -0.82 29.83
N ALA A 352 12.19 0.45 30.01
CA ALA A 352 13.57 0.91 30.08
C ALA A 352 13.83 1.70 31.36
N ASP A 353 14.95 1.41 32.02
CA ASP A 353 15.47 2.18 33.13
C ASP A 353 16.90 2.60 32.82
N ASN A 354 17.16 3.91 32.73
CA ASN A 354 18.51 4.47 32.48
C ASN A 354 19.28 3.75 31.35
N ASP A 355 18.66 3.55 30.20
CA ASP A 355 19.18 2.80 29.04
C ASP A 355 19.33 1.28 29.25
N GLU A 356 18.92 0.74 30.39
CA GLU A 356 18.81 -0.71 30.57
C GLU A 356 17.41 -1.19 30.20
N VAL A 357 17.36 -2.09 29.20
CA VAL A 357 16.12 -2.67 28.72
C VAL A 357 15.71 -3.84 29.61
N ASN A 358 14.45 -3.82 30.02
CA ASN A 358 13.80 -4.88 30.77
C ASN A 358 12.55 -5.34 30.03
N ILE A 359 12.30 -6.64 30.02
CA ILE A 359 11.10 -7.22 29.42
C ILE A 359 10.10 -7.55 30.53
N MET A 360 8.94 -6.94 30.47
CA MET A 360 7.80 -7.28 31.32
C MET A 360 7.04 -8.44 30.65
N ILE A 361 6.84 -9.53 31.34
CA ILE A 361 6.22 -10.76 30.86
C ILE A 361 4.97 -11.05 31.68
N LEU A 362 3.83 -11.16 31.03
CA LEU A 362 2.60 -11.66 31.63
C LEU A 362 2.49 -13.17 31.38
N HIS A 363 2.48 -13.95 32.44
CA HIS A 363 2.26 -15.39 32.39
C HIS A 363 1.33 -15.83 33.53
N ASP A 364 0.41 -16.75 33.28
CA ASP A 364 -0.53 -17.28 34.28
C ASP A 364 -1.15 -16.25 35.23
N ASN A 365 -1.49 -15.07 34.70
CA ASN A 365 -1.98 -13.90 35.45
C ASN A 365 -0.98 -13.32 36.48
N LEU A 366 0.31 -13.59 36.31
CA LEU A 366 1.41 -13.02 37.09
C LEU A 366 2.31 -12.20 36.16
N ILE A 367 2.94 -11.17 36.71
CA ILE A 367 3.89 -10.33 35.97
C ILE A 367 5.30 -10.58 36.49
N LYS A 368 6.21 -10.85 35.56
CA LYS A 368 7.64 -10.97 35.79
C LYS A 368 8.39 -9.96 34.96
N ILE A 369 9.27 -9.19 35.57
CA ILE A 369 10.17 -8.26 34.86
C ILE A 369 11.54 -8.93 34.78
N VAL A 370 12.10 -9.03 33.59
CA VAL A 370 13.35 -9.78 33.32
C VAL A 370 14.34 -8.88 32.61
N ASN A 371 15.58 -8.83 33.12
CA ASN A 371 16.67 -8.09 32.47
C ASN A 371 17.34 -8.93 31.35
N LYS A 372 18.31 -8.32 30.66
CA LYS A 372 19.09 -8.95 29.58
C LYS A 372 19.81 -10.25 29.97
N ASN A 373 20.07 -10.48 31.27
CA ASN A 373 20.74 -11.67 31.78
C ASN A 373 19.76 -12.80 32.12
N GLY A 374 18.46 -12.58 31.99
CA GLY A 374 17.41 -13.51 32.39
C GLY A 374 17.10 -13.49 33.89
N GLU A 375 17.70 -12.55 34.66
CA GLU A 375 17.37 -12.34 36.05
C GLU A 375 16.09 -11.51 36.14
N GLY A 376 15.17 -11.92 37.04
CA GLY A 376 13.86 -11.29 37.06
C GLY A 376 13.28 -11.09 38.43
N ILE A 377 12.32 -10.15 38.48
CA ILE A 377 11.51 -9.79 39.63
C ILE A 377 10.06 -10.17 39.32
N THR A 378 9.39 -10.86 40.25
CA THR A 378 7.94 -11.07 40.13
C THR A 378 7.21 -10.03 40.95
N ILE A 379 6.16 -9.44 40.40
CA ILE A 379 5.33 -8.44 41.07
C ILE A 379 4.21 -9.17 41.82
N PRO A 380 4.25 -9.25 43.16
CA PRO A 380 3.27 -10.02 43.92
C PRO A 380 1.86 -9.48 43.88
N GLU A 381 1.73 -8.12 43.75
CA GLU A 381 0.43 -7.43 43.69
C GLU A 381 -0.25 -7.52 42.32
N ALA A 382 0.47 -7.97 41.32
CA ALA A 382 -0.06 -8.18 39.97
C ALA A 382 -0.75 -9.54 39.79
N LEU A 383 -1.30 -10.11 40.87
CA LEU A 383 -2.06 -11.35 40.82
C LEU A 383 -3.39 -11.11 40.08
N ASN A 384 -3.73 -12.01 39.15
CA ASN A 384 -4.89 -11.90 38.27
C ASN A 384 -4.83 -10.72 37.26
N SER A 385 -3.64 -10.32 36.85
CA SER A 385 -3.46 -9.35 35.76
C SER A 385 -3.98 -9.91 34.44
N THR A 386 -4.64 -9.04 33.68
CA THR A 386 -5.25 -9.39 32.38
C THR A 386 -4.53 -8.75 31.20
N ALA A 387 -3.86 -7.63 31.40
CA ALA A 387 -3.12 -6.90 30.39
C ALA A 387 -1.95 -6.15 31.00
N ILE A 388 -0.91 -5.89 30.22
CA ILE A 388 0.29 -5.16 30.61
C ILE A 388 0.69 -4.17 29.55
N THR A 389 1.34 -3.09 29.95
CA THR A 389 2.00 -2.14 29.03
C THR A 389 3.11 -1.39 29.75
N SER A 390 4.00 -0.77 29.01
CA SER A 390 5.06 0.09 29.54
C SER A 390 5.46 1.15 28.52
N SER A 391 5.90 2.29 29.02
CA SER A 391 6.53 3.35 28.24
C SER A 391 7.69 3.90 29.06
N ASN A 392 8.91 3.77 28.53
CA ASN A 392 10.14 4.14 29.23
C ASN A 392 10.21 3.51 30.63
N ASN A 393 10.37 4.32 31.67
CA ASN A 393 10.45 3.87 33.07
C ASN A 393 9.08 3.61 33.72
N MET A 394 7.97 3.92 33.04
CA MET A 394 6.62 3.69 33.56
C MET A 394 6.11 2.31 33.12
N ILE A 395 5.47 1.61 34.04
CA ILE A 395 4.81 0.34 33.76
C ILE A 395 3.36 0.38 34.27
N ALA A 396 2.48 -0.29 33.54
CA ALA A 396 1.08 -0.41 33.91
C ALA A 396 0.55 -1.82 33.70
N TRP A 397 -0.37 -2.24 34.55
CA TRP A 397 -1.07 -3.51 34.40
C TRP A 397 -2.54 -3.38 34.81
N ALA A 398 -3.37 -4.16 34.17
CA ALA A 398 -4.79 -4.25 34.50
C ALA A 398 -5.06 -5.45 35.41
N SER A 399 -5.90 -5.23 36.43
CA SER A 399 -6.41 -6.30 37.30
C SER A 399 -7.91 -6.12 37.54
N ASN A 400 -8.57 -7.18 37.92
CA ASN A 400 -10.01 -7.17 38.19
C ASN A 400 -10.29 -7.00 39.69
N SER A 401 -11.22 -6.10 40.01
CA SER A 401 -11.74 -5.93 41.36
C SER A 401 -13.25 -6.14 41.43
N THR A 402 -13.80 -6.15 42.64
CA THR A 402 -15.25 -6.22 42.89
C THR A 402 -16.01 -4.97 42.44
N PHE A 403 -15.31 -3.87 42.21
CA PHE A 403 -15.90 -2.60 41.81
C PHE A 403 -15.79 -2.33 40.30
N GLY A 404 -14.95 -3.07 39.58
CA GLY A 404 -14.64 -2.92 38.18
C GLY A 404 -13.17 -3.22 37.92
N PRO A 405 -12.69 -3.12 36.67
CA PRO A 405 -11.29 -3.28 36.36
C PRO A 405 -10.48 -2.09 36.93
N ILE A 406 -9.27 -2.40 37.38
CA ILE A 406 -8.32 -1.43 37.94
C ILE A 406 -7.08 -1.44 37.06
N VAL A 407 -6.58 -0.25 36.74
CA VAL A 407 -5.28 -0.05 36.14
C VAL A 407 -4.31 0.44 37.21
N ASN A 408 -3.26 -0.32 37.43
CA ASN A 408 -2.19 0.00 38.35
C ASN A 408 -1.03 0.59 37.55
N VAL A 409 -0.47 1.71 38.01
CA VAL A 409 0.65 2.39 37.33
C VAL A 409 1.77 2.65 38.35
N THR A 410 3.00 2.36 37.98
CA THR A 410 4.17 2.64 38.84
C THR A 410 5.43 2.83 38.00
N SER A 411 6.51 3.30 38.63
CA SER A 411 7.80 3.35 37.95
C SER A 411 8.61 2.05 38.14
N LEU A 412 9.33 1.67 37.14
CA LEU A 412 10.23 0.50 37.16
C LEU A 412 11.31 0.64 38.23
N ASP A 413 11.92 1.82 38.36
CA ASP A 413 12.93 2.15 39.37
C ASP A 413 12.41 1.89 40.79
N TYR A 414 11.19 2.28 41.05
CA TYR A 414 10.57 2.10 42.36
C TYR A 414 10.45 0.61 42.72
N LEU A 415 10.00 -0.21 41.77
CA LEU A 415 9.87 -1.65 41.97
C LEU A 415 11.24 -2.36 42.15
N ILE A 416 12.24 -1.97 41.37
CA ILE A 416 13.60 -2.51 41.47
C ILE A 416 14.19 -2.16 42.84
N ASN A 417 14.09 -0.92 43.27
CA ASN A 417 14.62 -0.44 44.55
C ASN A 417 13.97 -1.11 45.75
N ILE A 418 12.64 -1.26 45.76
CA ILE A 418 11.92 -1.99 46.83
C ILE A 418 12.36 -3.44 46.90
N ASN A 419 12.50 -4.10 45.76
CA ASN A 419 12.91 -5.51 45.75
C ASN A 419 14.35 -5.70 46.28
N ILE A 420 15.25 -4.77 46.03
CA ILE A 420 16.58 -4.72 46.61
C ILE A 420 16.50 -4.52 48.12
N GLU A 421 15.66 -3.62 48.63
CA GLU A 421 15.46 -3.42 50.07
C GLU A 421 14.84 -4.63 50.75
N ILE A 422 13.84 -5.30 50.17
CA ILE A 422 13.23 -6.52 50.71
C ILE A 422 14.26 -7.65 50.76
N LYS A 423 15.03 -7.85 49.71
CA LYS A 423 16.12 -8.86 49.70
C LYS A 423 17.22 -8.57 50.73
N SER A 424 17.49 -7.32 51.04
CA SER A 424 18.53 -6.92 51.99
C SER A 424 18.10 -6.99 53.44
N LYS A 425 16.79 -6.97 53.73
CA LYS A 425 16.27 -6.84 55.11
C LYS A 425 15.67 -8.12 55.72
N ASP A 426 15.53 -9.21 54.98
CA ASP A 426 14.92 -10.47 55.47
C ASP A 426 13.55 -10.27 56.17
N LEU A 427 12.82 -9.21 55.79
CA LEU A 427 11.59 -8.79 56.44
C LEU A 427 10.40 -8.96 55.51
N LEU A 428 9.59 -9.97 55.80
CA LEU A 428 8.17 -10.05 55.44
C LEU A 428 7.45 -8.85 56.12
N SER A 429 7.36 -7.72 55.52
CA SER A 429 6.50 -6.64 55.98
C SER A 429 5.47 -6.33 54.87
N ASP A 430 4.19 -6.34 55.30
CA ASP A 430 3.03 -5.81 54.61
C ASP A 430 3.25 -4.34 54.25
N GLN A 431 4.08 -4.06 53.26
CA GLN A 431 4.11 -2.74 52.61
C GLN A 431 3.35 -2.86 51.32
N THR A 432 2.12 -2.40 51.32
CA THR A 432 1.36 -2.09 50.12
C THR A 432 2.20 -1.19 49.22
N LEU A 433 2.59 -1.66 48.05
CA LEU A 433 3.14 -0.81 47.01
C LEU A 433 2.12 0.28 46.71
N LEU A 434 2.51 1.53 46.86
CA LEU A 434 1.68 2.65 46.44
C LEU A 434 1.72 2.70 44.90
N SER A 435 0.86 1.92 44.28
CA SER A 435 0.46 2.14 42.89
C SER A 435 -0.71 3.15 42.93
N ASP A 436 -0.70 4.10 42.02
CA ASP A 436 -1.88 4.93 41.81
C ASP A 436 -2.94 4.08 41.10
N ASP A 437 -3.92 3.60 41.88
CA ASP A 437 -5.00 2.75 41.37
C ASP A 437 -6.02 3.61 40.62
N ILE A 438 -6.13 3.41 39.31
CA ILE A 438 -7.16 4.08 38.50
C ILE A 438 -8.32 3.10 38.32
N VAL A 439 -9.44 3.37 39.00
CA VAL A 439 -10.64 2.54 38.88
C VAL A 439 -11.48 2.98 37.70
N LEU A 440 -11.80 2.04 36.82
CA LEU A 440 -12.74 2.26 35.71
C LEU A 440 -14.16 1.92 36.18
N ASP A 441 -15.11 2.83 35.97
CA ASP A 441 -16.52 2.64 36.39
C ASP A 441 -17.31 1.73 35.43
N TYR A 442 -16.79 0.54 35.20
CA TYR A 442 -17.42 -0.50 34.37
C TYR A 442 -17.53 -1.80 35.13
N LYS A 443 -18.64 -1.99 35.84
CA LYS A 443 -18.90 -3.24 36.59
C LYS A 443 -19.05 -4.44 35.66
N ASN A 444 -18.44 -5.54 36.05
CA ASN A 444 -18.44 -6.83 35.32
C ASN A 444 -17.77 -6.78 33.94
N SER A 445 -16.85 -5.87 33.72
CA SER A 445 -15.99 -5.83 32.53
C SER A 445 -14.57 -6.25 32.87
N THR A 446 -13.78 -6.51 31.84
CA THR A 446 -12.36 -6.80 31.93
C THR A 446 -11.58 -5.90 30.97
N ILE A 447 -10.32 -5.64 31.29
CA ILE A 447 -9.41 -4.97 30.35
C ILE A 447 -8.67 -6.06 29.59
N SER A 448 -8.82 -6.05 28.27
CA SER A 448 -8.20 -7.04 27.38
C SER A 448 -6.83 -6.62 26.84
N LYS A 449 -6.58 -5.31 26.73
CA LYS A 449 -5.33 -4.73 26.22
C LYS A 449 -5.07 -3.37 26.88
N LEU A 450 -3.80 -3.06 27.07
CA LEU A 450 -3.31 -1.74 27.45
C LEU A 450 -2.24 -1.29 26.48
N GLU A 451 -2.24 0.00 26.16
CA GLU A 451 -1.18 0.69 25.42
C GLU A 451 -0.84 1.99 26.14
N MET A 452 0.44 2.33 26.22
CA MET A 452 0.89 3.51 26.98
C MET A 452 2.00 4.23 26.22
N ASP A 453 1.91 5.55 26.23
CA ASP A 453 3.00 6.42 25.80
C ASP A 453 3.08 7.64 26.72
N GLY A 454 4.21 7.82 27.39
CA GLY A 454 4.43 8.86 28.38
C GLY A 454 3.40 8.82 29.51
N ASN A 455 2.61 9.88 29.64
CA ASN A 455 1.56 10.01 30.67
C ASN A 455 0.17 9.59 30.19
N TRP A 456 0.07 9.08 28.99
CA TRP A 456 -1.18 8.66 28.38
C TRP A 456 -1.29 7.16 28.29
N LEU A 457 -2.42 6.62 28.67
CA LEU A 457 -2.71 5.20 28.64
C LEU A 457 -4.06 4.96 27.96
N VAL A 458 -4.11 4.00 27.06
CA VAL A 458 -5.35 3.55 26.42
C VAL A 458 -5.67 2.14 26.90
N ALA A 459 -6.87 1.98 27.45
CA ALA A 459 -7.39 0.68 27.88
C ALA A 459 -8.48 0.20 26.93
N VAL A 460 -8.39 -1.06 26.51
CA VAL A 460 -9.46 -1.78 25.80
C VAL A 460 -10.32 -2.48 26.85
N VAL A 461 -11.53 -1.98 27.04
CA VAL A 461 -12.48 -2.51 28.02
C VAL A 461 -13.49 -3.41 27.31
N ASP A 462 -13.45 -4.70 27.61
CA ASP A 462 -14.41 -5.70 27.14
C ASP A 462 -15.70 -5.60 27.97
N LEU A 463 -16.79 -5.17 27.32
CA LEU A 463 -18.13 -5.08 27.91
C LEU A 463 -19.01 -6.29 27.57
N GLY A 464 -18.44 -7.32 26.92
CA GLY A 464 -19.10 -8.52 26.45
C GLY A 464 -19.57 -8.41 25.00
N PRO A 465 -20.61 -7.59 24.68
CA PRO A 465 -21.04 -7.45 23.29
C PRO A 465 -20.21 -6.50 22.45
N ILE A 466 -19.50 -5.57 23.05
CA ILE A 466 -18.64 -4.58 22.37
C ILE A 466 -17.42 -4.26 23.21
N ASP A 467 -16.31 -3.95 22.55
CA ASP A 467 -15.13 -3.36 23.17
C ASP A 467 -15.20 -1.83 23.12
N ARG A 468 -14.67 -1.19 24.14
CA ARG A 468 -14.52 0.27 24.23
C ARG A 468 -13.10 0.66 24.51
N LEU A 469 -12.67 1.77 23.92
CA LEU A 469 -11.40 2.39 24.20
C LEU A 469 -11.56 3.55 25.17
N ILE A 470 -10.76 3.52 26.23
CA ILE A 470 -10.73 4.56 27.24
C ILE A 470 -9.32 5.12 27.30
N LEU A 471 -9.20 6.40 27.00
CA LEU A 471 -7.98 7.17 27.18
C LEU A 471 -7.93 7.67 28.63
N ILE A 472 -6.81 7.47 29.29
CA ILE A 472 -6.56 7.82 30.68
C ILE A 472 -5.35 8.73 30.74
N ASP A 473 -5.51 9.91 31.30
CA ASP A 473 -4.40 10.77 31.73
C ASP A 473 -3.91 10.27 33.10
N ILE A 474 -2.74 9.68 33.14
CA ILE A 474 -2.17 9.09 34.35
C ILE A 474 -1.94 10.13 35.45
N LEU A 475 -1.59 11.38 35.10
CA LEU A 475 -1.31 12.42 36.05
C LEU A 475 -2.57 12.97 36.76
N THR A 476 -3.66 13.07 36.03
CA THR A 476 -4.92 13.65 36.55
C THR A 476 -5.97 12.60 36.86
N GLY A 477 -5.82 11.37 36.37
CA GLY A 477 -6.83 10.31 36.45
C GLY A 477 -8.06 10.55 35.57
N ASN A 478 -8.04 11.56 34.70
CA ASN A 478 -9.15 11.86 33.81
C ASN A 478 -9.30 10.74 32.75
N GLN A 479 -10.56 10.38 32.48
CA GLN A 479 -10.92 9.32 31.54
C GLN A 479 -11.76 9.89 30.40
N THR A 480 -11.41 9.54 29.16
CA THR A 480 -12.11 9.96 27.95
C THR A 480 -12.40 8.74 27.08
N ILE A 481 -13.64 8.59 26.61
CA ILE A 481 -14.00 7.53 25.66
C ILE A 481 -13.53 7.94 24.27
N LEU A 482 -12.76 7.06 23.62
CA LEU A 482 -12.35 7.24 22.23
C LEU A 482 -13.38 6.66 21.26
N GLY A 483 -13.62 7.37 20.17
CA GLY A 483 -14.58 7.00 19.17
C GLY A 483 -16.05 7.21 19.59
N ASP A 484 -16.98 6.69 18.79
CA ASP A 484 -18.41 6.74 19.09
C ASP A 484 -18.76 5.65 20.14
N PRO A 485 -19.36 6.00 21.28
CA PRO A 485 -19.68 5.05 22.34
C PRO A 485 -20.71 3.99 21.95
N LEU A 486 -21.38 4.13 20.81
CA LEU A 486 -22.35 3.15 20.31
C LEU A 486 -21.71 2.08 19.43
N TRP A 487 -20.50 2.30 18.98
CA TRP A 487 -19.80 1.41 18.05
C TRP A 487 -18.66 0.67 18.75
N GLN A 488 -18.33 -0.52 18.23
CA GLN A 488 -17.17 -1.26 18.71
C GLN A 488 -15.89 -0.55 18.28
N SER A 489 -14.98 -0.36 19.22
CA SER A 489 -13.66 0.19 18.98
C SER A 489 -12.59 -0.73 19.56
N SER A 490 -11.52 -0.98 18.81
CA SER A 490 -10.50 -1.98 19.18
C SER A 490 -9.11 -1.59 18.67
N SER A 491 -8.13 -2.41 19.01
CA SER A 491 -6.75 -2.36 18.50
C SER A 491 -6.10 -0.97 18.55
N PRO A 492 -6.04 -0.32 19.72
CA PRO A 492 -5.38 0.97 19.84
C PRO A 492 -3.88 0.84 19.63
N SER A 493 -3.27 1.89 19.10
CA SER A 493 -1.85 2.16 19.10
C SER A 493 -1.64 3.64 19.42
N ILE A 494 -0.74 3.95 20.32
CA ILE A 494 -0.46 5.30 20.79
C ILE A 494 1.01 5.63 20.56
N SER A 495 1.30 6.81 20.04
CA SER A 495 2.64 7.38 19.94
C SER A 495 2.56 8.89 19.78
N ASP A 496 3.45 9.61 20.45
CA ASP A 496 3.44 11.07 20.52
C ASP A 496 2.06 11.60 20.92
N ASP A 497 1.47 12.48 20.12
CA ASP A 497 0.16 13.11 20.40
C ASP A 497 -1.01 12.44 19.67
N ASN A 498 -0.81 11.24 19.11
CA ASN A 498 -1.82 10.58 18.29
C ASN A 498 -2.14 9.17 18.80
N ILE A 499 -3.40 8.78 18.61
CA ILE A 499 -3.89 7.43 18.89
C ILE A 499 -4.62 6.95 17.64
N ALA A 500 -4.13 5.88 17.03
CA ALA A 500 -4.86 5.18 15.97
C ALA A 500 -5.65 4.01 16.57
N PHE A 501 -6.82 3.76 16.04
CA PHE A 501 -7.67 2.65 16.48
C PHE A 501 -8.62 2.20 15.36
N LEU A 502 -9.18 1.03 15.53
CA LEU A 502 -10.21 0.49 14.65
C LEU A 502 -11.58 0.80 15.25
N GLN A 503 -12.51 1.20 14.40
CA GLN A 503 -13.92 1.34 14.76
C GLN A 503 -14.80 0.76 13.67
N ILE A 504 -15.81 -0.05 14.04
CA ILE A 504 -16.78 -0.59 13.10
C ILE A 504 -17.79 0.50 12.75
N SER A 505 -17.77 0.99 11.52
CA SER A 505 -18.62 2.09 11.04
C SER A 505 -20.09 1.71 10.86
N SER A 506 -20.39 0.43 10.78
CA SER A 506 -21.75 -0.09 10.52
C SER A 506 -22.27 -1.05 11.60
N TRP A 507 -21.78 -0.89 12.84
CA TRP A 507 -22.28 -1.70 13.96
C TRP A 507 -23.80 -1.64 14.08
N ASN A 508 -24.43 -2.82 14.07
CA ASN A 508 -25.87 -2.94 14.26
C ASN A 508 -26.17 -3.67 15.59
N PRO A 509 -26.66 -2.98 16.61
CA PRO A 509 -26.90 -3.57 17.94
C PRO A 509 -28.01 -4.63 17.94
N THR A 510 -28.73 -4.82 16.83
CA THR A 510 -29.76 -5.86 16.69
C THR A 510 -29.22 -7.18 16.14
N LEU A 511 -27.98 -7.19 15.63
CA LEU A 511 -27.31 -8.38 15.10
C LEU A 511 -26.46 -9.04 16.19
N THR A 512 -26.22 -10.35 16.04
CA THR A 512 -25.24 -11.04 16.88
C THR A 512 -23.81 -10.61 16.49
N ILE A 513 -22.83 -10.85 17.34
CA ILE A 513 -21.42 -10.50 17.05
C ILE A 513 -20.95 -11.17 15.75
N ASP A 514 -21.35 -12.42 15.53
CA ASP A 514 -20.96 -13.20 14.35
C ASP A 514 -21.66 -12.71 13.04
N ASP A 515 -22.72 -11.97 13.16
CA ASP A 515 -23.50 -11.43 12.03
C ASP A 515 -23.17 -9.95 11.76
N GLN A 516 -22.28 -9.31 12.53
CA GLN A 516 -21.88 -7.92 12.28
C GLN A 516 -21.09 -7.80 10.98
N PRO A 517 -21.26 -6.69 10.25
CA PRO A 517 -20.40 -6.42 9.11
C PRO A 517 -18.93 -6.38 9.56
N ASN A 518 -18.09 -7.09 8.86
CA ASN A 518 -16.67 -7.20 9.15
C ASN A 518 -15.93 -6.04 8.47
N ASN A 519 -16.30 -4.81 8.83
CA ASN A 519 -15.74 -3.59 8.26
C ASN A 519 -15.23 -2.70 9.38
N ASN A 520 -13.93 -2.84 9.65
CA ASN A 520 -13.23 -1.97 10.57
C ASN A 520 -12.60 -0.83 9.79
N ASP A 521 -12.89 0.40 10.15
CA ASP A 521 -12.22 1.58 9.62
C ASP A 521 -11.14 2.08 10.58
N VAL A 522 -10.06 2.63 10.03
CA VAL A 522 -9.00 3.27 10.80
C VAL A 522 -9.40 4.69 11.16
N TRP A 523 -9.35 4.98 12.45
CA TRP A 523 -9.56 6.29 13.02
C TRP A 523 -8.29 6.77 13.71
N ILE A 524 -8.08 8.07 13.72
CA ILE A 524 -7.04 8.73 14.49
C ILE A 524 -7.65 9.77 15.43
N TYR A 525 -7.19 9.75 16.67
CA TYR A 525 -7.50 10.78 17.66
C TYR A 525 -6.23 11.56 17.97
N ASN A 526 -6.29 12.88 17.83
CA ASN A 526 -5.18 13.76 18.17
C ASN A 526 -5.42 14.36 19.55
N MET A 527 -4.50 14.15 20.48
CA MET A 527 -4.61 14.54 21.88
C MET A 527 -4.47 16.04 22.12
N GLU A 528 -3.73 16.75 21.25
CA GLU A 528 -3.62 18.20 21.34
C GLU A 528 -4.92 18.92 20.97
N THR A 529 -5.55 18.48 19.89
CA THR A 529 -6.76 19.10 19.36
C THR A 529 -8.05 18.50 19.93
N ASN A 530 -7.98 17.34 20.58
CA ASN A 530 -9.11 16.53 21.05
C ASN A 530 -10.10 16.16 19.92
N LEU A 531 -9.61 15.94 18.71
CA LEU A 531 -10.43 15.61 17.55
C LEU A 531 -10.15 14.19 17.07
N SER A 532 -11.23 13.47 16.76
CA SER A 532 -11.18 12.19 16.03
C SER A 532 -11.42 12.41 14.55
N THR A 533 -10.59 11.80 13.72
CA THR A 533 -10.71 11.84 12.26
C THR A 533 -10.70 10.41 11.72
N GLN A 534 -11.65 10.10 10.86
CA GLN A 534 -11.68 8.83 10.14
C GLN A 534 -10.70 8.89 8.97
N LEU A 535 -9.82 7.91 8.83
CA LEU A 535 -8.82 7.85 7.75
C LEU A 535 -9.29 6.98 6.58
N THR A 536 -10.03 5.91 6.84
CA THR A 536 -10.54 5.01 5.79
C THR A 536 -12.06 5.05 5.75
N PHE A 537 -12.65 4.93 4.55
CA PHE A 537 -14.09 5.10 4.29
C PHE A 537 -14.63 4.02 3.33
N ASP A 538 -13.85 3.02 3.04
CA ASP A 538 -14.22 1.98 2.08
C ASP A 538 -14.81 0.75 2.78
N GLN A 539 -15.06 -0.33 2.03
CA GLN A 539 -15.60 -1.58 2.58
C GLN A 539 -14.51 -2.62 2.82
N VAL A 540 -13.24 -2.21 2.82
CA VAL A 540 -12.12 -3.08 3.17
C VAL A 540 -12.11 -3.27 4.69
N ASN A 541 -11.59 -4.40 5.17
CA ASN A 541 -11.41 -4.64 6.59
C ASN A 541 -9.96 -4.32 6.97
N GLU A 542 -9.77 -3.25 7.71
CA GLU A 542 -8.47 -2.85 8.23
C GLU A 542 -8.15 -3.58 9.52
N GLN A 543 -6.86 -3.82 9.73
CA GLN A 543 -6.32 -4.52 10.89
C GLN A 543 -4.99 -3.90 11.33
N HIS A 544 -4.64 -4.11 12.60
CA HIS A 544 -3.34 -3.73 13.17
C HIS A 544 -2.90 -2.28 12.89
N PRO A 545 -3.73 -1.26 13.19
CA PRO A 545 -3.31 0.12 13.05
C PRO A 545 -2.14 0.42 13.97
N GLN A 546 -1.13 1.14 13.47
CA GLN A 546 0.07 1.53 14.21
C GLN A 546 0.31 3.02 14.00
N VAL A 547 0.46 3.77 15.08
CA VAL A 547 0.92 5.15 15.02
C VAL A 547 2.44 5.16 14.96
N LEU A 548 2.94 5.97 14.05
CA LEU A 548 4.36 6.20 13.84
C LEU A 548 4.59 7.71 13.84
N LYS A 549 5.83 8.14 13.93
CA LYS A 549 6.16 9.56 13.86
C LYS A 549 5.71 10.16 12.52
N GLY A 550 4.68 10.99 12.56
CA GLY A 550 4.12 11.67 11.38
C GLY A 550 3.38 10.76 10.40
N SER A 551 3.10 9.51 10.74
CA SER A 551 2.35 8.58 9.88
C SER A 551 1.54 7.55 10.66
N VAL A 552 0.62 6.87 9.98
CA VAL A 552 -0.15 5.74 10.50
C VAL A 552 -0.06 4.59 9.52
N ALA A 553 0.23 3.39 10.03
CA ALA A 553 0.28 2.17 9.22
C ALA A 553 -0.86 1.24 9.61
N TRP A 554 -1.39 0.48 8.64
CA TRP A 554 -2.38 -0.58 8.88
C TRP A 554 -2.31 -1.65 7.79
N LEU A 555 -2.95 -2.79 8.04
CA LEU A 555 -3.14 -3.83 7.06
C LEU A 555 -4.56 -3.77 6.50
N GLU A 556 -4.69 -3.72 5.18
CA GLU A 556 -5.96 -3.92 4.48
C GLU A 556 -6.14 -5.39 4.15
N THR A 557 -7.21 -6.00 4.64
CA THR A 557 -7.52 -7.41 4.37
C THR A 557 -8.73 -7.50 3.45
N ARG A 558 -8.54 -8.14 2.30
CA ARG A 558 -9.59 -8.35 1.30
C ARG A 558 -9.94 -9.83 1.22
N PRO A 559 -11.21 -10.17 0.94
CA PRO A 559 -11.57 -11.56 0.67
C PRO A 559 -10.76 -12.09 -0.52
N SER A 560 -10.06 -13.20 -0.33
CA SER A 560 -9.29 -13.92 -1.38
C SER A 560 -7.99 -13.25 -1.86
N SER A 561 -7.46 -12.25 -1.16
CA SER A 561 -6.12 -11.71 -1.44
C SER A 561 -5.24 -11.69 -0.19
N SER A 562 -3.93 -11.56 -0.37
CA SER A 562 -3.03 -11.29 0.76
C SER A 562 -3.36 -9.93 1.36
N PRO A 563 -3.17 -9.75 2.68
CA PRO A 563 -3.24 -8.43 3.29
C PRO A 563 -2.24 -7.47 2.64
N VAL A 564 -2.61 -6.20 2.54
CA VAL A 564 -1.75 -5.15 1.98
C VAL A 564 -1.38 -4.17 3.08
N LEU A 565 -0.09 -3.89 3.22
CA LEU A 565 0.40 -2.87 4.13
C LEU A 565 0.19 -1.47 3.53
N ILE A 566 -0.50 -0.61 4.27
CA ILE A 566 -0.66 0.81 3.95
C ILE A 566 0.07 1.63 5.01
N VAL A 567 0.84 2.61 4.59
CA VAL A 567 1.43 3.62 5.47
C VAL A 567 0.98 4.99 4.98
N HIS A 568 0.16 5.65 5.79
CA HIS A 568 -0.43 6.94 5.48
C HIS A 568 0.30 8.05 6.24
N SER A 569 0.78 9.05 5.53
CA SER A 569 1.41 10.22 6.16
C SER A 569 0.35 11.14 6.74
N LEU A 570 0.55 11.55 8.00
CA LEU A 570 -0.27 12.58 8.65
C LEU A 570 0.21 14.00 8.32
N GLU A 571 1.45 14.12 7.85
CA GLU A 571 2.01 15.37 7.37
C GLU A 571 1.88 15.45 5.84
N GLU A 572 1.81 16.66 5.29
CA GLU A 572 1.89 16.85 3.84
C GLU A 572 3.22 16.28 3.32
N ILE A 573 3.15 15.20 2.52
CA ILE A 573 4.34 14.62 1.91
C ILE A 573 4.88 15.64 0.91
N PHE A 574 5.98 16.28 1.24
CA PHE A 574 6.79 17.02 0.28
C PHE A 574 7.42 16.00 -0.69
N GLN A 575 6.70 15.68 -1.77
CA GLN A 575 7.30 14.92 -2.86
C GLN A 575 8.56 15.64 -3.35
N PRO A 576 9.65 14.92 -3.68
CA PRO A 576 10.85 15.56 -4.21
C PRO A 576 10.46 16.49 -5.36
N TYR A 577 10.89 17.74 -5.29
CA TYR A 577 10.54 18.80 -6.25
C TYR A 577 10.69 18.37 -7.72
N SER A 578 11.61 17.44 -7.98
CA SER A 578 11.83 16.81 -9.28
C SER A 578 10.64 15.97 -9.78
N SER A 579 9.95 15.24 -8.89
CA SER A 579 8.80 14.41 -9.26
C SER A 579 7.60 15.26 -9.65
N VAL A 580 7.28 16.29 -8.85
CA VAL A 580 6.19 17.24 -9.15
C VAL A 580 6.44 18.00 -10.44
N VAL A 581 7.69 18.44 -10.69
CA VAL A 581 8.08 19.13 -11.92
C VAL A 581 7.93 18.23 -13.14
N ILE A 582 8.35 16.96 -13.04
CA ILE A 582 8.24 16.00 -14.14
C ILE A 582 6.77 15.67 -14.42
N GLN A 583 5.97 15.42 -13.42
CA GLN A 583 4.52 15.17 -13.56
C GLN A 583 3.81 16.36 -14.19
N THR A 584 4.09 17.56 -13.68
CA THR A 584 3.53 18.83 -14.23
C THR A 584 3.97 19.02 -15.67
N ALA A 585 5.24 18.79 -16.01
CA ALA A 585 5.75 18.91 -17.37
C ALA A 585 5.08 17.93 -18.34
N ILE A 586 4.87 16.67 -17.94
CA ILE A 586 4.20 15.67 -18.76
C ILE A 586 2.73 16.02 -18.97
N LEU A 587 2.02 16.46 -17.93
CA LEU A 587 0.62 16.86 -18.04
C LEU A 587 0.45 18.13 -18.87
N MET A 588 1.43 19.05 -18.87
CA MET A 588 1.47 20.18 -19.80
C MET A 588 1.74 19.75 -21.26
N LEU A 589 2.47 18.66 -21.48
CA LEU A 589 2.71 18.13 -22.83
C LEU A 589 1.46 17.52 -23.46
N ILE A 590 0.54 16.96 -22.69
CA ILE A 590 -0.71 16.36 -23.20
C ILE A 590 -1.56 17.39 -23.99
N PRO A 591 -1.88 18.59 -23.44
CA PRO A 591 -2.59 19.62 -24.18
C PRO A 591 -1.85 20.10 -25.43
N LEU A 592 -0.51 20.25 -25.37
CA LEU A 592 0.31 20.63 -26.51
C LEU A 592 0.25 19.60 -27.64
N ILE A 593 0.35 18.32 -27.31
CA ILE A 593 0.22 17.19 -28.25
C ILE A 593 -1.18 17.20 -28.87
N PHE A 594 -2.22 17.46 -28.07
CA PHE A 594 -3.60 17.49 -28.56
C PHE A 594 -3.85 18.66 -29.51
N VAL A 595 -3.38 19.87 -29.18
CA VAL A 595 -3.45 21.05 -30.07
C VAL A 595 -2.67 20.82 -31.35
N TRP A 596 -1.44 20.28 -31.23
CA TRP A 596 -0.61 19.96 -32.39
C TRP A 596 -1.24 18.90 -33.29
N SER A 597 -1.84 17.84 -32.73
CA SER A 597 -2.53 16.82 -33.52
C SER A 597 -3.79 17.33 -34.21
N SER A 598 -4.53 18.24 -33.56
CA SER A 598 -5.75 18.84 -34.15
C SER A 598 -5.47 19.79 -35.31
N GLN A 599 -4.32 20.50 -35.32
CA GLN A 599 -3.88 21.34 -36.41
C GLN A 599 -3.54 20.53 -37.66
N SER A 600 -2.84 19.42 -37.49
CA SER A 600 -2.41 18.60 -38.60
C SER A 600 -3.54 17.81 -39.30
N ILE A 601 -4.70 17.63 -38.66
CA ILE A 601 -5.89 17.05 -39.29
C ILE A 601 -6.55 18.05 -40.26
N LYS A 602 -6.42 19.36 -39.99
CA LYS A 602 -6.97 20.40 -40.87
C LYS A 602 -6.15 20.61 -42.14
N GLU A 603 -4.82 20.51 -42.06
CA GLU A 603 -3.94 20.68 -43.23
C GLU A 603 -4.07 19.58 -44.28
N ASN A 604 -4.49 18.38 -43.86
CA ASN A 604 -4.74 17.26 -44.79
C ASN A 604 -6.14 17.28 -45.44
N LYS A 605 -6.99 18.29 -45.14
CA LYS A 605 -8.32 18.49 -45.75
C LYS A 605 -8.38 19.64 -46.72
N THR A 606 -7.30 20.43 -46.86
CA THR A 606 -7.10 21.44 -47.86
C THR A 606 -6.07 20.98 -48.90
#